data_bda70cd5c57cb727d9fa38d9d5a61f60
#
_entry.id   bda70cd5c57cb727d9fa38d9d5a61f60
#
_cell.length_a   1.000
_cell.length_b   1.000
_cell.length_c   1.000
_cell.angle_alpha   90.00
_cell.angle_beta   90.00
_cell.angle_gamma   90.00
#
_symmetry.space_group_name_H-M   'P 1'
#
loop_
_entity.id
_entity.type
_entity.pdbx_description
1 polymer ?
#
loop_
_entity_poly.entity_id
_entity_poly.type
_entity_poly.pdbx_seq_one_letter_code
_entity_poly.pdbx_strand_id
1 'polypeptide(L)'
;MKILALVAACLTAVLLQAALAPVYSIKMKSLEGKPFSLEDYKGKVVLLVNVASKCGYTPQYKGLQALQEKYQAKGFTVVGVPCNDFGSQEPGSSDEIRKFCTENYNVTFPLTEKVHVKGAEQHPLYARLTGKDAEFPGDIKWNFGKFLIGRDGKILQRFDSGTKPESPELTGAIESALAAK
;
A
#
# COMPACT_ATOMS: atom_id res chain seq x y z
N MET A 1 57.09 -0.79 41.36
CA MET A 1 56.66 -0.57 40.00
C MET A 1 55.27 -1.14 39.85
N LYS A 2 54.22 -0.28 39.80
CA LYS A 2 52.83 -0.71 39.64
C LYS A 2 52.41 -0.41 38.23
N ILE A 3 52.12 -1.44 37.42
CA ILE A 3 51.67 -1.33 36.06
C ILE A 3 50.14 -1.16 36.12
N LEU A 4 49.69 0.03 35.74
CA LEU A 4 48.24 0.36 35.59
C LEU A 4 47.81 -0.14 34.23
N ALA A 5 46.95 -1.18 34.19
CA ALA A 5 46.30 -1.64 32.97
C ALA A 5 45.05 -0.76 32.71
N LEU A 6 45.08 0.05 31.65
CA LEU A 6 43.91 0.77 31.15
C LEU A 6 43.03 -0.23 30.36
N VAL A 7 41.86 -0.50 30.92
CA VAL A 7 40.82 -1.23 30.19
C VAL A 7 40.00 -0.17 29.42
N ALA A 8 40.22 -0.07 28.13
CA ALA A 8 39.38 0.72 27.23
C ALA A 8 38.09 -0.03 26.99
N ALA A 9 37.03 0.37 27.66
CA ALA A 9 35.67 -0.09 27.36
C ALA A 9 35.18 0.56 26.07
N CYS A 10 35.23 -0.17 24.95
CA CYS A 10 34.51 0.20 23.72
C CYS A 10 33.02 0.09 23.98
N LEU A 11 32.37 1.21 24.28
CA LEU A 11 30.92 1.29 24.22
C LEU A 11 30.52 1.31 22.73
N THR A 12 30.15 0.16 22.18
CA THR A 12 29.41 0.10 20.91
C THR A 12 28.00 0.56 21.21
N ALA A 13 27.71 1.79 20.90
CA ALA A 13 26.33 2.31 20.83
C ALA A 13 25.61 1.57 19.72
N VAL A 14 24.86 0.53 20.07
CA VAL A 14 23.87 -0.07 19.19
C VAL A 14 22.75 0.96 19.06
N LEU A 15 22.76 1.72 17.96
CA LEU A 15 21.63 2.54 17.57
C LEU A 15 20.47 1.58 17.28
N LEU A 16 19.61 1.42 18.29
CA LEU A 16 18.33 0.75 18.15
C LEU A 16 17.47 1.63 17.25
N GLN A 17 17.58 1.43 15.95
CA GLN A 17 16.72 2.08 14.98
C GLN A 17 15.31 1.58 15.28
N ALA A 18 14.45 2.48 15.77
CA ALA A 18 13.06 2.13 16.03
C ALA A 18 12.47 1.58 14.73
N ALA A 19 12.26 0.29 14.68
CA ALA A 19 11.68 -0.35 13.49
C ALA A 19 10.29 0.26 13.26
N LEU A 20 10.04 0.73 12.05
CA LEU A 20 8.71 1.22 11.68
C LEU A 20 7.68 0.12 11.95
N ALA A 21 6.53 0.51 12.49
CA ALA A 21 5.45 -0.44 12.74
C ALA A 21 5.12 -1.22 11.45
N PRO A 22 4.99 -2.55 11.51
CA PRO A 22 4.63 -3.34 10.35
C PRO A 22 3.33 -2.82 9.73
N VAL A 23 3.26 -2.72 8.41
CA VAL A 23 2.05 -2.27 7.71
C VAL A 23 0.83 -3.13 8.08
N TYR A 24 1.04 -4.38 8.44
CA TYR A 24 0.02 -5.32 8.88
C TYR A 24 -0.66 -4.96 10.20
N SER A 25 0.03 -4.23 11.11
CA SER A 25 -0.53 -3.87 12.42
C SER A 25 -1.59 -2.75 12.36
N ILE A 26 -1.74 -2.10 11.22
CA ILE A 26 -2.61 -0.95 11.06
C ILE A 26 -4.06 -1.42 10.81
N LYS A 27 -4.96 -1.02 11.70
CA LYS A 27 -6.38 -1.36 11.61
C LYS A 27 -7.11 -0.32 10.75
N MET A 28 -8.05 -0.81 9.96
CA MET A 28 -8.97 0.00 9.18
C MET A 28 -10.28 -0.76 8.97
N LYS A 29 -11.20 -0.22 8.17
CA LYS A 29 -12.44 -0.89 7.82
C LYS A 29 -12.47 -1.23 6.33
N SER A 30 -13.23 -2.24 5.98
CA SER A 30 -13.63 -2.46 4.59
C SER A 30 -14.58 -1.35 4.14
N LEU A 31 -14.83 -1.27 2.85
CA LEU A 31 -15.80 -0.32 2.29
C LEU A 31 -17.20 -0.49 2.90
N GLU A 32 -17.56 -1.71 3.31
CA GLU A 32 -18.82 -2.06 3.96
C GLU A 32 -18.80 -1.84 5.49
N GLY A 33 -17.76 -1.18 6.01
CA GLY A 33 -17.65 -0.83 7.44
C GLY A 33 -17.24 -1.99 8.36
N LYS A 34 -16.88 -3.17 7.83
CA LYS A 34 -16.40 -4.31 8.62
C LYS A 34 -14.92 -4.13 8.99
N PRO A 35 -14.44 -4.71 10.10
CA PRO A 35 -13.01 -4.73 10.38
C PRO A 35 -12.21 -5.25 9.18
N PHE A 36 -11.12 -4.56 8.84
CA PHE A 36 -10.22 -4.92 7.75
C PHE A 36 -8.78 -4.80 8.24
N SER A 37 -7.94 -5.73 7.87
CA SER A 37 -6.51 -5.70 8.20
C SER A 37 -5.70 -6.22 7.02
N LEU A 38 -4.58 -5.58 6.74
CA LEU A 38 -3.60 -6.13 5.80
C LEU A 38 -2.96 -7.42 6.34
N GLU A 39 -3.07 -7.69 7.64
CA GLU A 39 -2.62 -8.95 8.25
C GLU A 39 -3.33 -10.18 7.66
N ASP A 40 -4.57 -10.04 7.22
CA ASP A 40 -5.35 -11.10 6.56
C ASP A 40 -4.74 -11.53 5.22
N TYR A 41 -3.81 -10.72 4.70
CA TYR A 41 -3.08 -10.97 3.45
C TYR A 41 -1.61 -11.33 3.67
N LYS A 42 -1.20 -11.60 4.93
CA LYS A 42 0.15 -12.08 5.24
C LYS A 42 0.47 -13.35 4.44
N GLY A 43 1.65 -13.40 3.85
CA GLY A 43 2.04 -14.48 2.92
C GLY A 43 1.59 -14.26 1.47
N LYS A 44 0.83 -13.19 1.18
CA LYS A 44 0.50 -12.78 -0.18
C LYS A 44 1.28 -11.54 -0.58
N VAL A 45 1.47 -11.37 -1.87
CA VAL A 45 1.93 -10.09 -2.46
C VAL A 45 0.69 -9.19 -2.60
N VAL A 46 0.78 -7.95 -2.09
CA VAL A 46 -0.33 -7.00 -2.12
C VAL A 46 0.04 -5.79 -2.97
N LEU A 47 -0.82 -5.41 -3.90
CA LEU A 47 -0.75 -4.13 -4.60
C LEU A 47 -1.79 -3.18 -3.99
N LEU A 48 -1.34 -2.27 -3.13
CA LEU A 48 -2.17 -1.26 -2.51
C LEU A 48 -2.25 -0.03 -3.42
N VAL A 49 -3.48 0.45 -3.71
CA VAL A 49 -3.71 1.55 -4.65
C VAL A 49 -4.71 2.54 -4.08
N ASN A 50 -4.38 3.84 -4.02
CA ASN A 50 -5.39 4.86 -3.73
C ASN A 50 -6.22 5.16 -4.98
N VAL A 51 -7.53 4.97 -4.89
CA VAL A 51 -8.44 4.96 -6.05
C VAL A 51 -9.49 6.05 -5.98
N ALA A 52 -10.05 6.39 -7.15
CA ALA A 52 -11.15 7.36 -7.25
C ALA A 52 -12.02 7.06 -8.48
N SER A 53 -13.33 7.33 -8.37
CA SER A 53 -14.34 7.05 -9.40
C SER A 53 -14.43 8.09 -10.52
N LYS A 54 -13.94 9.32 -10.29
CA LYS A 54 -14.09 10.47 -11.22
C LYS A 54 -12.75 11.07 -11.65
N CYS A 55 -11.73 10.23 -11.84
CA CYS A 55 -10.38 10.64 -12.21
C CYS A 55 -10.08 10.27 -13.67
N GLY A 56 -9.21 11.02 -14.35
CA GLY A 56 -8.70 10.62 -15.66
C GLY A 56 -7.98 9.26 -15.66
N TYR A 57 -7.49 8.82 -14.48
CA TYR A 57 -6.87 7.50 -14.30
C TYR A 57 -7.86 6.39 -13.91
N THR A 58 -9.15 6.68 -13.71
CA THR A 58 -10.18 5.68 -13.34
C THR A 58 -10.22 4.46 -14.27
N PRO A 59 -9.97 4.56 -15.59
CA PRO A 59 -9.86 3.39 -16.46
C PRO A 59 -8.83 2.35 -16.05
N GLN A 60 -7.86 2.69 -15.17
CA GLN A 60 -6.91 1.73 -14.62
C GLN A 60 -7.57 0.62 -13.78
N TYR A 61 -8.80 0.81 -13.29
CA TYR A 61 -9.54 -0.27 -12.61
C TYR A 61 -9.62 -1.55 -13.46
N LYS A 62 -9.78 -1.40 -14.78
CA LYS A 62 -9.80 -2.56 -15.70
C LYS A 62 -8.48 -3.35 -15.64
N GLY A 63 -7.36 -2.65 -15.66
CA GLY A 63 -6.04 -3.30 -15.56
C GLY A 63 -5.77 -3.88 -14.18
N LEU A 64 -6.20 -3.18 -13.10
CA LEU A 64 -6.09 -3.70 -11.73
C LEU A 64 -6.90 -4.99 -11.55
N GLN A 65 -8.11 -5.05 -12.11
CA GLN A 65 -8.93 -6.26 -12.09
C GLN A 65 -8.29 -7.39 -12.89
N ALA A 66 -7.71 -7.10 -14.05
CA ALA A 66 -6.98 -8.09 -14.84
C ALA A 66 -5.75 -8.66 -14.08
N LEU A 67 -5.02 -7.82 -13.33
CA LEU A 67 -3.94 -8.28 -12.44
C LEU A 67 -4.46 -9.19 -11.33
N GLN A 68 -5.60 -8.81 -10.71
CA GLN A 68 -6.26 -9.62 -9.70
C GLN A 68 -6.57 -11.02 -10.25
N GLU A 69 -7.23 -11.10 -11.39
CA GLU A 69 -7.59 -12.37 -12.03
C GLU A 69 -6.38 -13.21 -12.41
N LYS A 70 -5.35 -12.57 -13.00
CA LYS A 70 -4.13 -13.26 -13.46
C LYS A 70 -3.32 -13.87 -12.32
N TYR A 71 -3.23 -13.18 -11.17
CA TYR A 71 -2.25 -13.53 -10.14
C TYR A 71 -2.86 -13.99 -8.81
N GLN A 72 -4.17 -13.88 -8.57
CA GLN A 72 -4.78 -14.25 -7.28
C GLN A 72 -4.48 -15.70 -6.87
N ALA A 73 -4.53 -16.65 -7.81
CA ALA A 73 -4.22 -18.06 -7.55
C ALA A 73 -2.74 -18.30 -7.20
N LYS A 74 -1.85 -17.33 -7.48
CA LYS A 74 -0.43 -17.36 -7.15
C LYS A 74 -0.09 -16.69 -5.82
N GLY A 75 -1.12 -16.25 -5.07
CA GLY A 75 -0.93 -15.55 -3.80
C GLY A 75 -0.74 -14.04 -3.95
N PHE A 76 -1.49 -13.41 -4.83
CA PHE A 76 -1.52 -11.96 -5.04
C PHE A 76 -2.90 -11.40 -4.73
N THR A 77 -2.96 -10.13 -4.32
CA THR A 77 -4.22 -9.37 -4.31
C THR A 77 -3.97 -7.89 -4.55
N VAL A 78 -4.91 -7.25 -5.22
CA VAL A 78 -5.05 -5.79 -5.21
C VAL A 78 -5.86 -5.39 -3.97
N VAL A 79 -5.53 -4.27 -3.34
CA VAL A 79 -6.34 -3.61 -2.31
C VAL A 79 -6.56 -2.17 -2.75
N GLY A 80 -7.80 -1.81 -3.06
CA GLY A 80 -8.16 -0.44 -3.42
C GLY A 80 -8.54 0.37 -2.18
N VAL A 81 -7.99 1.57 -2.07
CA VAL A 81 -8.24 2.51 -0.97
C VAL A 81 -8.90 3.76 -1.54
N PRO A 82 -10.22 3.92 -1.46
CA PRO A 82 -10.91 5.12 -1.92
C PRO A 82 -10.38 6.37 -1.23
N CYS A 83 -10.15 7.44 -2.01
CA CYS A 83 -9.57 8.69 -1.52
C CYS A 83 -10.16 9.90 -2.24
N ASN A 84 -10.60 10.91 -1.47
CA ASN A 84 -11.19 12.13 -2.02
C ASN A 84 -10.26 13.37 -1.97
N ASP A 85 -8.97 13.18 -1.66
CA ASP A 85 -8.02 14.29 -1.43
C ASP A 85 -7.55 14.98 -2.71
N PHE A 86 -7.84 14.41 -3.87
CA PHE A 86 -7.38 14.92 -5.16
C PHE A 86 -8.57 15.36 -6.02
N GLY A 87 -8.82 16.67 -6.02
CA GLY A 87 -9.86 17.28 -6.82
C GLY A 87 -11.28 16.81 -6.49
N SER A 88 -11.51 16.30 -5.27
CA SER A 88 -12.80 15.75 -4.84
C SER A 88 -13.36 14.68 -5.81
N GLN A 89 -12.47 13.82 -6.32
CA GLN A 89 -12.80 12.85 -7.37
C GLN A 89 -13.35 11.52 -6.83
N GLU A 90 -13.56 11.38 -5.50
CA GLU A 90 -14.25 10.24 -4.88
C GLU A 90 -15.36 10.71 -3.92
N PRO A 91 -16.39 11.46 -4.42
CA PRO A 91 -17.40 12.06 -3.54
C PRO A 91 -18.43 11.05 -3.02
N GLY A 92 -18.57 9.89 -3.69
CA GLY A 92 -19.62 8.92 -3.43
C GLY A 92 -19.60 8.34 -2.02
N SER A 93 -20.75 7.83 -1.57
CA SER A 93 -20.86 6.96 -0.40
C SER A 93 -20.19 5.61 -0.66
N SER A 94 -20.02 4.80 0.38
CA SER A 94 -19.45 3.45 0.24
C SER A 94 -20.25 2.58 -0.73
N ASP A 95 -21.58 2.65 -0.66
CA ASP A 95 -22.47 1.88 -1.56
C ASP A 95 -22.35 2.35 -3.01
N GLU A 96 -22.28 3.67 -3.24
CA GLU A 96 -22.08 4.23 -4.58
C GLU A 96 -20.74 3.84 -5.17
N ILE A 97 -19.67 3.87 -4.37
CA ILE A 97 -18.33 3.44 -4.78
C ILE A 97 -18.35 1.95 -5.13
N ARG A 98 -18.93 1.10 -4.26
CA ARG A 98 -19.04 -0.34 -4.52
C ARG A 98 -19.80 -0.61 -5.81
N LYS A 99 -20.96 0.00 -5.97
CA LYS A 99 -21.79 -0.13 -7.17
C LYS A 99 -21.01 0.31 -8.41
N PHE A 100 -20.37 1.47 -8.38
CA PHE A 100 -19.56 1.98 -9.49
C PHE A 100 -18.45 0.99 -9.89
N CYS A 101 -17.67 0.49 -8.93
CA CYS A 101 -16.56 -0.43 -9.18
C CYS A 101 -17.04 -1.76 -9.76
N THR A 102 -18.17 -2.28 -9.25
CA THR A 102 -18.74 -3.55 -9.71
C THR A 102 -19.34 -3.44 -11.10
N GLU A 103 -20.21 -2.44 -11.33
CA GLU A 103 -20.95 -2.31 -12.57
C GLU A 103 -20.08 -1.89 -13.76
N ASN A 104 -19.06 -1.04 -13.53
CA ASN A 104 -18.24 -0.51 -14.61
C ASN A 104 -16.95 -1.30 -14.87
N TYR A 105 -16.43 -1.99 -13.86
CA TYR A 105 -15.10 -2.64 -13.94
C TYR A 105 -15.06 -4.07 -13.43
N ASN A 106 -16.20 -4.62 -12.98
CA ASN A 106 -16.28 -5.98 -12.39
C ASN A 106 -15.27 -6.20 -11.25
N VAL A 107 -15.00 -5.17 -10.44
CA VAL A 107 -14.00 -5.24 -9.37
C VAL A 107 -14.37 -6.31 -8.35
N THR A 108 -13.47 -7.29 -8.19
CA THR A 108 -13.60 -8.38 -7.21
C THR A 108 -12.60 -8.28 -6.06
N PHE A 109 -11.57 -7.46 -6.20
CA PHE A 109 -10.60 -7.23 -5.14
C PHE A 109 -11.18 -6.37 -4.00
N PRO A 110 -10.63 -6.49 -2.77
CA PRO A 110 -11.11 -5.74 -1.62
C PRO A 110 -10.94 -4.24 -1.79
N LEU A 111 -11.95 -3.50 -1.31
CA LEU A 111 -11.91 -2.05 -1.13
C LEU A 111 -12.01 -1.73 0.34
N THR A 112 -11.23 -0.75 0.80
CA THR A 112 -11.29 -0.24 2.16
C THR A 112 -12.26 0.91 2.29
N GLU A 113 -12.53 1.36 3.52
CA GLU A 113 -13.17 2.64 3.76
C GLU A 113 -12.44 3.78 3.04
N LYS A 114 -13.15 4.86 2.75
CA LYS A 114 -12.55 6.07 2.19
C LYS A 114 -11.73 6.78 3.28
N VAL A 115 -10.45 7.07 2.96
CA VAL A 115 -9.52 7.68 3.90
C VAL A 115 -8.78 8.86 3.28
N HIS A 116 -8.19 9.70 4.14
CA HIS A 116 -7.22 10.69 3.72
C HIS A 116 -5.84 10.05 3.53
N VAL A 117 -5.21 10.29 2.38
CA VAL A 117 -3.89 9.75 2.06
C VAL A 117 -2.77 10.77 2.25
N LYS A 118 -3.13 12.02 2.57
CA LYS A 118 -2.21 13.14 2.84
C LYS A 118 -2.82 14.16 3.79
N GLY A 119 -2.01 15.13 4.24
CA GLY A 119 -2.46 16.24 5.08
C GLY A 119 -2.57 15.88 6.56
N ALA A 120 -3.19 16.79 7.35
CA ALA A 120 -3.26 16.65 8.82
C ALA A 120 -4.09 15.44 9.28
N GLU A 121 -5.07 15.03 8.49
CA GLU A 121 -5.96 13.89 8.77
C GLU A 121 -5.51 12.61 8.07
N GLN A 122 -4.26 12.56 7.60
CA GLN A 122 -3.71 11.41 6.91
C GLN A 122 -3.87 10.13 7.75
N HIS A 123 -4.46 9.09 7.12
CA HIS A 123 -4.64 7.79 7.78
C HIS A 123 -3.29 7.15 8.16
N PRO A 124 -3.19 6.48 9.32
CA PRO A 124 -1.94 5.85 9.79
C PRO A 124 -1.26 4.94 8.77
N LEU A 125 -2.03 4.26 7.91
CA LEU A 125 -1.46 3.46 6.81
C LEU A 125 -0.61 4.31 5.87
N TYR A 126 -1.13 5.46 5.43
CA TYR A 126 -0.39 6.32 4.53
C TYR A 126 0.73 7.09 5.23
N ALA A 127 0.55 7.44 6.50
CA ALA A 127 1.64 7.99 7.32
C ALA A 127 2.82 6.99 7.42
N ARG A 128 2.53 5.67 7.56
CA ARG A 128 3.54 4.62 7.53
C ARG A 128 4.21 4.46 6.16
N LEU A 129 3.44 4.58 5.07
CA LEU A 129 3.92 4.36 3.70
C LEU A 129 4.73 5.54 3.14
N THR A 130 4.46 6.76 3.61
CA THR A 130 4.96 8.01 2.99
C THR A 130 5.75 8.89 3.95
N GLY A 131 5.79 8.55 5.25
CA GLY A 131 6.52 9.30 6.26
C GLY A 131 8.02 9.39 5.96
N LYS A 132 8.71 10.30 6.64
CA LYS A 132 10.15 10.56 6.41
C LYS A 132 11.04 9.33 6.55
N ASP A 133 10.66 8.40 7.40
CA ASP A 133 11.42 7.18 7.69
C ASP A 133 10.90 5.95 6.91
N ALA A 134 9.91 6.15 6.00
CA ALA A 134 9.37 5.08 5.16
C ALA A 134 10.39 4.64 4.10
N GLU A 135 10.21 3.45 3.55
CA GLU A 135 11.04 2.89 2.46
C GLU A 135 10.96 3.74 1.18
N PHE A 136 9.81 4.38 0.95
CA PHE A 136 9.56 5.27 -0.20
C PHE A 136 8.88 6.56 0.28
N PRO A 137 9.62 7.46 0.95
CA PRO A 137 9.05 8.65 1.59
C PRO A 137 8.49 9.65 0.59
N GLY A 138 7.68 10.58 1.11
CA GLY A 138 7.10 11.68 0.37
C GLY A 138 5.63 11.45 0.01
N ASP A 139 4.88 12.56 -0.08
CA ASP A 139 3.44 12.57 -0.26
C ASP A 139 2.95 11.82 -1.51
N ILE A 140 1.73 11.29 -1.42
CA ILE A 140 1.00 10.83 -2.60
C ILE A 140 0.68 12.04 -3.47
N LYS A 141 1.07 11.97 -4.74
CA LYS A 141 0.94 13.10 -5.67
C LYS A 141 -0.44 13.18 -6.31
N TRP A 142 -1.09 12.04 -6.56
CA TRP A 142 -2.40 11.97 -7.22
C TRP A 142 -3.10 10.63 -6.96
N ASN A 143 -4.34 10.48 -7.46
CA ASN A 143 -5.05 9.19 -7.46
C ASN A 143 -4.27 8.13 -8.25
N PHE A 144 -4.48 6.87 -7.92
CA PHE A 144 -3.84 5.69 -8.52
C PHE A 144 -2.33 5.58 -8.30
N GLY A 145 -1.79 6.21 -7.24
CA GLY A 145 -0.47 5.85 -6.70
C GLY A 145 -0.51 4.43 -6.13
N LYS A 146 0.58 3.68 -6.27
CA LYS A 146 0.60 2.26 -5.93
C LYS A 146 1.79 1.93 -5.05
N PHE A 147 1.59 0.98 -4.12
CA PHE A 147 2.65 0.36 -3.32
C PHE A 147 2.58 -1.14 -3.48
N LEU A 148 3.70 -1.76 -3.84
CA LEU A 148 3.84 -3.21 -3.85
C LEU A 148 4.39 -3.68 -2.50
N ILE A 149 3.65 -4.57 -1.86
CA ILE A 149 3.97 -5.10 -0.54
C ILE A 149 4.28 -6.59 -0.69
N GLY A 150 5.42 -7.01 -0.17
CA GLY A 150 5.87 -8.39 -0.19
C GLY A 150 5.10 -9.29 0.77
N ARG A 151 5.34 -10.59 0.68
CA ARG A 151 4.72 -11.63 1.52
C ARG A 151 5.00 -11.43 3.01
N ASP A 152 6.11 -10.79 3.35
CA ASP A 152 6.56 -10.47 4.72
C ASP A 152 6.08 -9.08 5.21
N GLY A 153 5.35 -8.35 4.39
CA GLY A 153 4.84 -7.00 4.69
C GLY A 153 5.82 -5.88 4.44
N LYS A 154 6.98 -6.15 3.87
CA LYS A 154 7.90 -5.10 3.43
C LYS A 154 7.36 -4.39 2.20
N ILE A 155 7.53 -3.07 2.16
CA ILE A 155 7.22 -2.29 0.97
C ILE A 155 8.36 -2.47 -0.04
N LEU A 156 8.06 -3.12 -1.15
CA LEU A 156 9.06 -3.50 -2.16
C LEU A 156 9.28 -2.39 -3.18
N GLN A 157 8.22 -1.69 -3.57
CA GLN A 157 8.28 -0.65 -4.58
C GLN A 157 7.09 0.29 -4.48
N ARG A 158 7.27 1.53 -4.93
CA ARG A 158 6.23 2.53 -5.10
C ARG A 158 6.17 2.93 -6.58
N PHE A 159 4.94 3.12 -7.10
CA PHE A 159 4.71 3.53 -8.49
C PHE A 159 3.81 4.78 -8.51
N ASP A 160 4.11 5.67 -9.41
CA ASP A 160 3.31 6.87 -9.64
C ASP A 160 1.97 6.54 -10.32
N SER A 161 1.05 7.51 -10.29
CA SER A 161 -0.29 7.42 -10.88
C SER A 161 -0.29 7.03 -12.36
N GLY A 162 0.72 7.49 -13.11
CA GLY A 162 0.87 7.22 -14.56
C GLY A 162 1.33 5.81 -14.89
N THR A 163 1.93 5.08 -13.95
CA THR A 163 2.34 3.69 -14.19
C THR A 163 1.10 2.81 -14.35
N LYS A 164 0.85 2.36 -15.57
CA LYS A 164 -0.31 1.54 -15.90
C LYS A 164 -0.20 0.14 -15.30
N PRO A 165 -1.33 -0.47 -14.87
CA PRO A 165 -1.32 -1.83 -14.31
C PRO A 165 -0.70 -2.89 -15.23
N GLU A 166 -0.89 -2.74 -16.54
CA GLU A 166 -0.36 -3.65 -17.57
C GLU A 166 1.09 -3.37 -17.97
N SER A 167 1.73 -2.34 -17.42
CA SER A 167 3.11 -1.99 -17.79
C SER A 167 4.11 -3.11 -17.43
N PRO A 168 5.15 -3.33 -18.24
CA PRO A 168 6.22 -4.28 -17.91
C PRO A 168 6.90 -3.98 -16.57
N GLU A 169 6.99 -2.70 -16.20
CA GLU A 169 7.55 -2.26 -14.92
C GLU A 169 6.76 -2.84 -13.75
N LEU A 170 5.42 -2.66 -13.72
CA LEU A 170 4.58 -3.12 -12.63
C LEU A 170 4.40 -4.64 -12.64
N THR A 171 4.14 -5.23 -13.81
CA THR A 171 3.95 -6.69 -13.92
C THR A 171 5.22 -7.45 -13.59
N GLY A 172 6.40 -6.97 -14.02
CA GLY A 172 7.69 -7.56 -13.70
C GLY A 172 8.00 -7.49 -12.20
N ALA A 173 7.68 -6.37 -11.53
CA ALA A 173 7.82 -6.25 -10.08
C ALA A 173 6.91 -7.24 -9.33
N ILE A 174 5.65 -7.39 -9.76
CA ILE A 174 4.71 -8.36 -9.17
C ILE A 174 5.26 -9.79 -9.36
N GLU A 175 5.69 -10.15 -10.55
CA GLU A 175 6.20 -11.49 -10.85
C GLU A 175 7.47 -11.80 -10.04
N SER A 176 8.36 -10.83 -9.89
CA SER A 176 9.55 -10.94 -9.03
C SER A 176 9.18 -11.15 -7.56
N ALA A 177 8.20 -10.38 -7.05
CA ALA A 177 7.73 -10.52 -5.68
C ALA A 177 7.03 -11.87 -5.43
N LEU A 178 6.31 -12.39 -6.43
CA LEU A 178 5.66 -13.71 -6.37
C LEU A 178 6.66 -14.86 -6.39
N ALA A 179 7.80 -14.71 -7.09
CA ALA A 179 8.87 -15.70 -7.15
C ALA A 179 9.74 -15.74 -5.89
N ALA A 180 9.78 -14.66 -5.12
CA ALA A 180 10.51 -14.60 -3.83
C ALA A 180 9.87 -15.56 -2.81
N LYS A 181 10.74 -16.34 -2.11
CA LYS A 181 10.34 -17.30 -1.07
C LYS A 181 10.19 -16.64 0.29
#